data_21c373de678161b0eefd287ac3df5852
#
_entry.id   21c373de678161b0eefd287ac3df5852
#
_cell.length_a   1.000
_cell.length_b   1.000
_cell.length_c   1.000
_cell.angle_alpha   90.00
_cell.angle_beta   90.00
_cell.angle_gamma   90.00
#
_symmetry.space_group_name_H-M   'P 1'
#
loop_
_entity.id
_entity.type
_entity.pdbx_description
1 polymer ?
#
loop_
_entity_poly.entity_id
_entity_poly.type
_entity_poly.pdbx_seq_one_letter_code
_entity_poly.pdbx_strand_id
1 'polypeptide(L)'
;MSDEIYSGIFRVYDRLNGDIDYSGWADFVEELFSRFGERRVESVLDLACGTGSMTIELARRGYDMTGIDLSSDMLSVARDRAMNEGISGVLWLLQDMREFELYGTVDAVVCALDSLNYLRNTKELETVFSLVNNYLLLLVYY
;
A
#
# COMPACT_ATOMS: atom_id res chain seq x y z
N MET A 1 -2.50 13.49 20.04
CA MET A 1 -2.79 12.09 20.36
C MET A 1 -1.50 11.40 20.67
N SER A 2 -1.43 10.67 21.77
CA SER A 2 -0.21 9.98 22.15
C SER A 2 0.02 8.75 21.27
N ASP A 3 1.26 8.42 21.04
CA ASP A 3 1.68 7.23 20.27
C ASP A 3 1.11 5.92 20.85
N GLU A 4 0.78 5.90 22.15
CA GLU A 4 0.16 4.75 22.82
C GLU A 4 -1.24 4.42 22.32
N ILE A 5 -2.05 5.44 21.95
CA ILE A 5 -3.40 5.24 21.41
C ILE A 5 -3.29 4.62 20.02
N TYR A 6 -2.38 5.11 19.21
CA TYR A 6 -2.12 4.56 17.88
C TYR A 6 -1.61 3.12 17.96
N SER A 7 -0.64 2.84 18.81
CA SER A 7 -0.12 1.48 18.95
C SER A 7 -1.17 0.49 19.45
N GLY A 8 -2.08 0.94 20.33
CA GLY A 8 -3.21 0.14 20.77
C GLY A 8 -4.20 -0.16 19.64
N ILE A 9 -4.51 0.86 18.81
CA ILE A 9 -5.38 0.71 17.64
C ILE A 9 -4.77 -0.25 16.61
N PHE A 10 -3.47 -0.22 16.42
CA PHE A 10 -2.78 -1.15 15.51
C PHE A 10 -2.91 -2.60 15.90
N ARG A 11 -2.73 -2.90 17.16
CA ARG A 11 -2.85 -4.27 17.68
C ARG A 11 -4.26 -4.80 17.50
N VAL A 12 -5.26 -3.94 17.66
CA VAL A 12 -6.66 -4.29 17.43
C VAL A 12 -6.91 -4.46 15.93
N TYR A 13 -6.41 -3.55 15.10
CA TYR A 13 -6.54 -3.59 13.65
C TYR A 13 -5.93 -4.87 13.07
N ASP A 14 -4.72 -5.23 13.47
CA ASP A 14 -4.08 -6.46 13.02
C ASP A 14 -4.82 -7.72 13.48
N ARG A 15 -5.39 -7.71 14.67
CA ARG A 15 -6.22 -8.82 15.15
C ARG A 15 -7.50 -8.96 14.36
N LEU A 16 -8.18 -7.85 14.07
CA LEU A 16 -9.42 -7.84 13.28
C LEU A 16 -9.18 -8.21 11.83
N ASN A 17 -8.02 -7.87 11.29
CA ASN A 17 -7.65 -8.16 9.90
C ASN A 17 -6.86 -9.47 9.74
N GLY A 18 -6.56 -10.17 10.84
CA GLY A 18 -5.84 -11.44 10.81
C GLY A 18 -6.51 -12.53 9.99
N ASP A 19 -7.83 -12.43 9.80
CA ASP A 19 -8.63 -13.36 8.99
C ASP A 19 -8.77 -12.96 7.53
N ILE A 20 -8.18 -11.83 7.12
CA ILE A 20 -8.24 -11.40 5.72
C ILE A 20 -7.30 -12.27 4.88
N ASP A 21 -7.85 -12.82 3.81
CA ASP A 21 -7.10 -13.61 2.83
C ASP A 21 -6.34 -12.69 1.88
N TYR A 22 -5.18 -12.21 2.32
CA TYR A 22 -4.32 -11.36 1.49
C TYR A 22 -3.74 -12.10 0.29
N SER A 23 -3.54 -13.41 0.39
CA SER A 23 -3.12 -14.22 -0.75
C SER A 23 -4.19 -14.25 -1.85
N GLY A 24 -5.45 -14.46 -1.49
CA GLY A 24 -6.56 -14.39 -2.43
C GLY A 24 -6.76 -13.01 -3.04
N TRP A 25 -6.61 -11.96 -2.23
CA TRP A 25 -6.65 -10.58 -2.74
C TRP A 25 -5.48 -10.28 -3.69
N ALA A 26 -4.30 -10.79 -3.40
CA ALA A 26 -3.15 -10.64 -4.30
C ALA A 26 -3.35 -11.40 -5.62
N ASP A 27 -3.98 -12.57 -5.60
CA ASP A 27 -4.38 -13.29 -6.82
C ASP A 27 -5.29 -12.42 -7.70
N PHE A 28 -6.27 -11.78 -7.09
CA PHE A 28 -7.18 -10.86 -7.77
C PHE A 28 -6.44 -9.66 -8.35
N VAL A 29 -5.54 -9.05 -7.59
CA VAL A 29 -4.71 -7.93 -8.04
C VAL A 29 -3.86 -8.34 -9.24
N GLU A 30 -3.22 -9.51 -9.20
CA GLU A 30 -2.42 -10.02 -10.31
C GLU A 30 -3.27 -10.27 -11.56
N GLU A 31 -4.51 -10.74 -11.39
CA GLU A 31 -5.43 -10.89 -12.52
C GLU A 31 -5.72 -9.54 -13.17
N LEU A 32 -5.93 -8.49 -12.38
CA LEU A 32 -6.13 -7.15 -12.90
C LEU A 32 -4.87 -6.60 -13.62
N PHE A 33 -3.69 -6.87 -13.09
CA PHE A 33 -2.43 -6.52 -13.75
C PHE A 33 -2.33 -7.18 -15.14
N SER A 34 -2.70 -8.44 -15.21
CA SER A 34 -2.67 -9.20 -16.46
C SER A 34 -3.68 -8.69 -17.50
N ARG A 35 -4.88 -8.32 -17.05
CA ARG A 35 -5.97 -7.90 -17.94
C ARG A 35 -5.84 -6.48 -18.45
N PHE A 36 -5.40 -5.56 -17.60
CA PHE A 36 -5.45 -4.12 -17.85
C PHE A 36 -4.09 -3.46 -17.98
N GLY A 37 -3.02 -4.16 -17.64
CA GLY A 37 -1.67 -3.67 -17.84
C GLY A 37 -1.32 -3.66 -19.32
N GLU A 38 -0.81 -2.54 -19.81
CA GLU A 38 -0.32 -2.42 -21.19
C GLU A 38 0.98 -3.20 -21.38
N ARG A 39 1.67 -3.47 -20.28
CA ARG A 39 2.91 -4.25 -20.22
C ARG A 39 2.96 -5.04 -18.92
N ARG A 40 3.95 -5.91 -18.77
CA ARG A 40 4.18 -6.63 -17.53
C ARG A 40 4.39 -5.66 -16.37
N VAL A 41 3.64 -5.85 -15.28
CA VAL A 41 3.78 -5.07 -14.05
C VAL A 41 4.97 -5.62 -13.26
N GLU A 42 5.94 -4.77 -12.96
CA GLU A 42 7.12 -5.11 -12.16
C GLU A 42 7.21 -4.27 -10.89
N SER A 43 6.95 -2.96 -11.00
CA SER A 43 7.00 -2.03 -9.87
C SER A 43 5.59 -1.62 -9.43
N VAL A 44 5.36 -1.66 -8.12
CA VAL A 44 4.04 -1.39 -7.54
C VAL A 44 4.19 -0.48 -6.33
N LEU A 45 3.36 0.57 -6.29
CA LEU A 45 3.16 1.41 -5.11
C LEU A 45 1.93 0.92 -4.35
N ASP A 46 2.09 0.66 -3.05
CA ASP A 46 0.98 0.43 -2.13
C ASP A 46 0.68 1.74 -1.39
N LEU A 47 -0.41 2.38 -1.78
CA LEU A 47 -0.85 3.68 -1.28
C LEU A 47 -1.62 3.47 0.03
N ALA A 48 -1.12 4.05 1.13
CA ALA A 48 -1.63 3.79 2.49
C ALA A 48 -1.47 2.32 2.90
N CYS A 49 -0.23 1.85 2.90
CA CYS A 49 0.10 0.42 3.07
C CYS A 49 -0.16 -0.14 4.48
N GLY A 50 -0.31 0.70 5.49
CA GLY A 50 -0.56 0.28 6.86
C GLY A 50 0.55 -0.60 7.40
N THR A 51 0.19 -1.76 7.97
CA THR A 51 1.14 -2.74 8.52
C THR A 51 1.79 -3.61 7.45
N GLY A 52 1.56 -3.31 6.17
CA GLY A 52 2.28 -3.88 5.05
C GLY A 52 1.80 -5.24 4.56
N SER A 53 0.64 -5.70 4.96
CA SER A 53 0.16 -7.04 4.61
C SER A 53 0.12 -7.29 3.10
N MET A 54 -0.45 -6.39 2.32
CA MET A 54 -0.47 -6.51 0.87
C MET A 54 0.90 -6.24 0.25
N THR A 55 1.61 -5.25 0.76
CA THR A 55 2.96 -4.93 0.28
C THR A 55 3.89 -6.14 0.41
N ILE A 56 3.88 -6.80 1.57
CA ILE A 56 4.71 -7.97 1.83
C ILE A 56 4.29 -9.14 0.95
N GLU A 57 3.00 -9.37 0.80
CA GLU A 57 2.49 -10.44 -0.07
C GLU A 57 2.93 -10.26 -1.53
N LEU A 58 2.79 -9.06 -2.07
CA LEU A 58 3.23 -8.76 -3.43
C LEU A 58 4.77 -8.81 -3.57
N ALA A 59 5.50 -8.34 -2.56
CA ALA A 59 6.96 -8.47 -2.56
C ALA A 59 7.40 -9.94 -2.57
N ARG A 60 6.70 -10.79 -1.82
CA ARG A 60 6.96 -12.25 -1.82
C ARG A 60 6.74 -12.86 -3.20
N ARG A 61 5.84 -12.31 -3.99
CA ARG A 61 5.56 -12.75 -5.37
C ARG A 61 6.51 -12.19 -6.41
N GLY A 62 7.49 -11.36 -6.00
CA GLY A 62 8.55 -10.86 -6.86
C GLY A 62 8.36 -9.45 -7.38
N TYR A 63 7.31 -8.74 -6.95
CA TYR A 63 7.14 -7.33 -7.34
C TYR A 63 8.11 -6.43 -6.59
N ASP A 64 8.58 -5.39 -7.27
CA ASP A 64 9.35 -4.31 -6.67
C ASP A 64 8.39 -3.34 -5.97
N MET A 65 8.35 -3.41 -4.65
CA MET A 65 7.33 -2.74 -3.85
C MET A 65 7.83 -1.45 -3.20
N THR A 66 7.00 -0.43 -3.29
CA THR A 66 7.09 0.77 -2.46
C THR A 66 5.79 0.89 -1.67
N GLY A 67 5.89 1.01 -0.35
CA GLY A 67 4.74 1.26 0.52
C GLY A 67 4.83 2.64 1.12
N ILE A 68 3.76 3.41 1.04
CA ILE A 68 3.66 4.69 1.74
C ILE A 68 2.54 4.66 2.77
N ASP A 69 2.75 5.30 3.90
CA ASP A 69 1.75 5.48 4.93
C ASP A 69 2.02 6.77 5.72
N LEU A 70 0.98 7.34 6.28
CA LEU A 70 1.05 8.54 7.09
C LEU A 70 1.57 8.26 8.51
N SER A 71 1.48 7.02 8.96
CA SER A 71 1.84 6.59 10.31
C SER A 71 3.22 5.95 10.36
N SER A 72 4.13 6.56 11.13
CA SER A 72 5.45 5.98 11.38
C SER A 72 5.37 4.66 12.14
N ASP A 73 4.37 4.50 13.01
CA ASP A 73 4.17 3.27 13.77
C ASP A 73 3.74 2.12 12.87
N MET A 74 2.84 2.37 11.92
CA MET A 74 2.44 1.39 10.90
C MET A 74 3.63 0.92 10.09
N LEU A 75 4.43 1.86 9.61
CA LEU A 75 5.62 1.55 8.81
C LEU A 75 6.67 0.79 9.60
N SER A 76 6.82 1.08 10.88
CA SER A 76 7.73 0.35 11.76
C SER A 76 7.29 -1.11 11.89
N VAL A 77 6.01 -1.36 12.11
CA VAL A 77 5.44 -2.71 12.15
C VAL A 77 5.63 -3.42 10.81
N ALA A 78 5.34 -2.74 9.71
CA ALA A 78 5.50 -3.30 8.37
C ALA A 78 6.94 -3.71 8.08
N ARG A 79 7.90 -2.86 8.42
CA ARG A 79 9.33 -3.12 8.26
C ARG A 79 9.78 -4.32 9.08
N ASP A 80 9.37 -4.40 10.34
CA ASP A 80 9.71 -5.52 11.22
C ASP A 80 9.11 -6.83 10.72
N ARG A 81 7.87 -6.81 10.25
CA ARG A 81 7.22 -7.98 9.65
C ARG A 81 7.97 -8.46 8.41
N ALA A 82 8.29 -7.54 7.51
CA ALA A 82 9.04 -7.88 6.29
C ALA A 82 10.40 -8.51 6.63
N MET A 83 11.11 -7.92 7.58
CA MET A 83 12.40 -8.44 8.05
C MET A 83 12.26 -9.85 8.62
N ASN A 84 11.27 -10.09 9.48
CA ASN A 84 11.02 -11.39 10.11
C ASN A 84 10.63 -12.47 9.08
N GLU A 85 10.01 -12.08 7.98
CA GLU A 85 9.61 -12.99 6.90
C GLU A 85 10.66 -13.12 5.80
N GLY A 86 11.84 -12.51 5.97
CA GLY A 86 12.93 -12.56 5.00
C GLY A 86 12.66 -11.76 3.73
N ILE A 87 11.75 -10.81 3.77
CA ILE A 87 11.42 -9.93 2.64
C ILE A 87 12.34 -8.71 2.69
N SER A 88 13.11 -8.50 1.64
CA SER A 88 14.01 -7.36 1.49
C SER A 88 13.67 -6.55 0.23
N GLY A 89 14.25 -5.35 0.13
CA GLY A 89 14.09 -4.52 -1.05
C GLY A 89 12.81 -3.70 -1.12
N VAL A 90 11.95 -3.77 -0.11
CA VAL A 90 10.77 -2.91 -0.03
C VAL A 90 11.17 -1.52 0.43
N LEU A 91 10.76 -0.51 -0.29
CA LEU A 91 10.93 0.89 0.11
C LEU A 91 9.72 1.33 0.92
N TRP A 92 9.94 1.67 2.18
CA TRP A 92 8.90 2.14 3.10
C TRP A 92 9.06 3.64 3.29
N LEU A 93 8.04 4.42 2.91
CA LEU A 93 8.09 5.89 2.94
C LEU A 93 6.99 6.46 3.84
N LEU A 94 7.39 7.33 4.76
CA LEU A 94 6.46 8.11 5.58
C LEU A 94 5.98 9.32 4.79
N GLN A 95 4.86 9.17 4.10
CA GLN A 95 4.28 10.23 3.28
C GLN A 95 2.76 10.21 3.37
N ASP A 96 2.15 11.37 3.13
CA ASP A 96 0.72 11.53 3.00
C ASP A 96 0.29 11.22 1.57
N MET A 97 -0.73 10.39 1.37
CA MET A 97 -1.25 10.06 0.05
C MET A 97 -1.77 11.28 -0.73
N ARG A 98 -2.02 12.39 -0.06
CA ARG A 98 -2.48 13.64 -0.67
C ARG A 98 -1.34 14.51 -1.21
N GLU A 99 -0.10 14.19 -0.88
CA GLU A 99 1.08 14.98 -1.25
C GLU A 99 2.36 14.16 -1.40
N PHE A 100 2.25 12.91 -1.86
CA PHE A 100 3.42 12.05 -1.98
C PHE A 100 4.27 12.35 -3.21
N GLU A 101 5.55 12.02 -3.11
CA GLU A 101 6.53 12.12 -4.19
C GLU A 101 7.29 10.80 -4.34
N LEU A 102 7.53 10.42 -5.59
CA LEU A 102 8.33 9.24 -5.95
C LEU A 102 9.50 9.67 -6.84
N TYR A 103 10.57 8.89 -6.84
CA TYR A 103 11.74 9.14 -7.68
C TYR A 103 11.51 8.85 -9.17
N GLY A 104 10.48 8.10 -9.49
CA GLY A 104 10.14 7.73 -10.85
C GLY A 104 8.73 7.15 -10.94
N THR A 105 8.37 6.65 -12.09
CA THR A 105 7.07 6.02 -12.31
C THR A 105 7.01 4.62 -11.74
N VAL A 106 5.80 4.15 -11.46
CA VAL A 106 5.50 2.76 -11.12
C VAL A 106 4.55 2.17 -12.15
N ASP A 107 4.63 0.87 -12.33
CA ASP A 107 3.77 0.17 -13.29
C ASP A 107 2.33 0.09 -12.81
N ALA A 108 2.13 -0.03 -11.49
CA ALA A 108 0.81 -0.08 -10.89
C ALA A 108 0.79 0.57 -9.52
N VAL A 109 -0.38 1.03 -9.12
CA VAL A 109 -0.67 1.49 -7.75
C VAL A 109 -1.82 0.66 -7.20
N VAL A 110 -1.65 0.12 -6.01
CA VAL A 110 -2.72 -0.55 -5.27
C VAL A 110 -3.10 0.30 -4.06
N CYS A 111 -4.38 0.33 -3.75
CA CYS A 111 -4.90 1.07 -2.62
C CYS A 111 -6.10 0.35 -2.04
N ALA A 112 -6.06 0.07 -0.75
CA ALA A 112 -7.22 -0.48 -0.07
C ALA A 112 -8.35 0.57 -0.03
N LEU A 113 -9.56 0.15 -0.39
CA LEU A 113 -10.71 1.04 -0.46
C LEU A 113 -10.99 1.76 0.86
N ASP A 114 -10.79 1.05 1.98
CA ASP A 114 -10.94 1.63 3.32
C ASP A 114 -10.00 2.79 3.57
N SER A 115 -8.82 2.78 2.98
CA SER A 115 -7.85 3.87 3.10
C SER A 115 -8.36 5.16 2.43
N LEU A 116 -9.08 5.05 1.32
CA LEU A 116 -9.68 6.19 0.64
C LEU A 116 -10.81 6.82 1.46
N ASN A 117 -11.46 6.05 2.34
CA ASN A 117 -12.51 6.55 3.21
C ASN A 117 -12.02 7.53 4.29
N TYR A 118 -10.72 7.59 4.55
CA TYR A 118 -10.12 8.59 5.44
C TYR A 118 -10.01 9.98 4.78
N LEU A 119 -10.22 10.08 3.48
CA LEU A 119 -10.26 11.36 2.79
C LEU A 119 -11.54 12.12 3.15
N ARG A 120 -11.37 13.41 3.42
CA ARG A 120 -12.45 14.23 3.99
C ARG A 120 -13.53 14.63 2.99
N ASN A 121 -13.17 14.71 1.72
CA ASN A 121 -14.06 15.20 0.67
C ASN A 121 -13.58 14.78 -0.73
N THR A 122 -14.41 15.07 -1.71
CA THR A 122 -14.15 14.77 -3.12
C THR A 122 -12.88 15.45 -3.64
N LYS A 123 -12.57 16.64 -3.15
CA LYS A 123 -11.38 17.40 -3.58
C LYS A 123 -10.09 16.70 -3.17
N GLU A 124 -10.02 16.15 -1.96
CA GLU A 124 -8.88 15.36 -1.52
C GLU A 124 -8.72 14.09 -2.36
N LEU A 125 -9.82 13.44 -2.66
CA LEU A 125 -9.83 12.26 -3.54
C LEU A 125 -9.31 12.61 -4.95
N GLU A 126 -9.75 13.70 -5.52
CA GLU A 126 -9.25 14.19 -6.82
C GLU A 126 -7.76 14.48 -6.76
N THR A 127 -7.26 15.05 -5.68
CA THR A 127 -5.83 15.31 -5.46
C THR A 127 -5.05 14.01 -5.46
N VAL A 128 -5.50 12.99 -4.75
CA VAL A 128 -4.86 11.67 -4.73
C VAL A 128 -4.83 11.06 -6.14
N PHE A 129 -5.93 11.08 -6.86
CA PHE A 129 -5.99 10.56 -8.23
C PHE A 129 -5.06 11.30 -9.19
N SER A 130 -4.98 12.62 -9.05
CA SER A 130 -4.09 13.44 -9.87
C SER A 130 -2.61 13.09 -9.63
N LEU A 131 -2.22 12.93 -8.36
CA LEU A 131 -0.87 12.51 -7.99
C LEU A 131 -0.56 11.11 -8.49
N VAL A 132 -1.48 10.19 -8.30
CA VAL A 132 -1.35 8.81 -8.81
C VAL A 132 -1.15 8.82 -10.32
N ASN A 133 -1.94 9.60 -11.05
CA ASN A 133 -1.84 9.69 -12.50
C ASN A 133 -0.47 10.19 -12.99
N ASN A 134 0.21 11.02 -12.21
CA ASN A 134 1.55 11.52 -12.55
C ASN A 134 2.63 10.43 -12.52
N TYR A 135 2.43 9.38 -11.72
CA TYR A 135 3.42 8.32 -11.50
C TYR A 135 3.01 6.97 -12.08
N LEU A 136 1.81 6.85 -12.62
CA LEU A 136 1.12 5.60 -12.80
C LEU A 136 0.97 5.16 -14.24
N LEU A 137 1.11 3.85 -14.44
CA LEU A 137 0.69 3.15 -15.66
C LEU A 137 -0.63 2.37 -15.47
N LEU A 138 -0.93 1.88 -14.27
CA LEU A 138 -2.17 1.17 -13.95
C LEU A 138 -2.58 1.35 -12.49
N LEU A 139 -3.82 1.77 -12.23
CA LEU A 139 -4.38 1.91 -10.89
C LEU A 139 -5.35 0.76 -10.59
N VAL A 140 -5.15 0.10 -9.46
CA VAL A 140 -6.01 -0.98 -8.96
C VAL A 140 -6.59 -0.61 -7.60
N TYR A 141 -7.90 -0.73 -7.49
CA TYR A 141 -8.64 -0.60 -6.23
C TYR A 141 -9.14 -1.95 -5.75
N TYR A 142 -9.17 -2.09 -4.45
CA TYR A 142 -9.84 -3.24 -3.83
C TYR A 142 -10.41 -2.90 -2.46
#